data_a9cf9f473e2a505b9041ba5f2166d8df
#
_entry.id   a9cf9f473e2a505b9041ba5f2166d8df
#
_cell.length_a   1.000
_cell.length_b   1.000
_cell.length_c   1.000
_cell.angle_alpha   90.00
_cell.angle_beta   90.00
_cell.angle_gamma   90.00
#
_symmetry.space_group_name_H-M   'P 1'
#
loop_
_entity.id
_entity.type
_entity.pdbx_description
1 polymer ?
#
loop_
_entity_poly.entity_id
_entity_poly.type
_entity_poly.pdbx_seq_one_letter_code
_entity_poly.pdbx_strand_id
1 'polypeptide(L)'
;MQCERLREDLRRSAFARCYVSPMRRCLQTREIAAPDVPFTIEDALREVSFGDWEGKTMNWLESHVPDQVADRRRDPVTFRPPGGESFEDVARRLEPLLDALRSNRAALVVGHRGTLSVLERLLRGMPLSSKAVASLEPAEFHVIE
;
A
#
# COMPACT_ATOMS: atom_id res chain seq x y z
N MET A 1 -17.75 10.58 10.13
CA MET A 1 -16.64 9.60 10.33
C MET A 1 -15.54 9.82 9.28
N GLN A 2 -14.32 9.25 9.45
CA GLN A 2 -13.17 9.55 8.56
C GLN A 2 -13.45 9.26 7.07
N CYS A 3 -14.05 8.10 6.75
CA CYS A 3 -14.36 7.75 5.36
C CYS A 3 -15.43 8.64 4.70
N GLU A 4 -16.31 9.26 5.46
CA GLU A 4 -17.31 10.21 4.92
C GLU A 4 -16.66 11.53 4.52
N ARG A 5 -15.66 12.01 5.28
CA ARG A 5 -14.85 13.17 4.89
C ARG A 5 -14.06 12.85 3.62
N LEU A 6 -13.42 11.68 3.57
CA LEU A 6 -12.72 11.22 2.37
C LEU A 6 -13.65 11.22 1.14
N ARG A 7 -14.91 10.81 1.28
CA ARG A 7 -15.91 10.84 0.20
C ARG A 7 -16.13 12.25 -0.35
N GLU A 8 -16.21 13.25 0.51
CA GLU A 8 -16.39 14.65 0.08
C GLU A 8 -15.19 15.15 -0.71
N ASP A 9 -13.99 14.81 -0.27
CA ASP A 9 -12.76 15.18 -0.95
C ASP A 9 -12.64 14.48 -2.32
N LEU A 10 -12.96 13.20 -2.40
CA LEU A 10 -12.91 12.41 -3.63
C LEU A 10 -14.01 12.79 -4.65
N ARG A 11 -15.16 13.32 -4.20
CA ARG A 11 -16.24 13.79 -5.11
C ARG A 11 -15.81 14.89 -6.07
N ARG A 12 -14.76 15.63 -5.73
CA ARG A 12 -14.19 16.67 -6.60
C ARG A 12 -13.37 16.13 -7.75
N SER A 13 -13.06 14.83 -7.71
CA SER A 13 -12.26 14.14 -8.72
C SER A 13 -13.13 13.16 -9.51
N ALA A 14 -13.01 13.18 -10.81
CA ALA A 14 -13.71 12.23 -11.68
C ALA A 14 -12.85 10.99 -11.90
N PHE A 15 -13.04 9.95 -11.09
CA PHE A 15 -12.33 8.69 -11.27
C PHE A 15 -13.04 7.79 -12.30
N ALA A 16 -12.29 7.30 -13.27
CA ALA A 16 -12.79 6.37 -14.26
C ALA A 16 -12.86 4.93 -13.72
N ARG A 17 -11.98 4.58 -12.78
CA ARG A 17 -11.88 3.23 -12.20
C ARG A 17 -11.24 3.26 -10.82
N CYS A 18 -11.64 2.32 -9.95
CA CYS A 18 -11.00 2.06 -8.67
C CYS A 18 -10.34 0.67 -8.69
N TYR A 19 -9.09 0.59 -8.28
CA TYR A 19 -8.41 -0.67 -7.95
C TYR A 19 -8.37 -0.82 -6.43
N VAL A 20 -8.87 -1.93 -5.90
CA VAL A 20 -9.04 -2.10 -4.46
C VAL A 20 -8.47 -3.44 -3.98
N SER A 21 -7.74 -3.40 -2.86
CA SER A 21 -7.29 -4.61 -2.17
C SER A 21 -8.47 -5.51 -1.80
N PRO A 22 -8.35 -6.85 -1.90
CA PRO A 22 -9.41 -7.80 -1.49
C PRO A 22 -9.69 -7.80 0.01
N MET A 23 -8.86 -7.13 0.83
CA MET A 23 -9.06 -7.11 2.27
C MET A 23 -10.30 -6.31 2.66
N ARG A 24 -11.12 -6.89 3.56
CA ARG A 24 -12.42 -6.36 3.96
C ARG A 24 -12.41 -4.86 4.29
N ARG A 25 -11.41 -4.39 5.03
CA ARG A 25 -11.28 -2.96 5.39
C ARG A 25 -11.16 -2.04 4.17
N CYS A 26 -10.46 -2.49 3.11
CA CYS A 26 -10.33 -1.72 1.87
C CYS A 26 -11.61 -1.72 1.06
N LEU A 27 -12.30 -2.85 0.97
CA LEU A 27 -13.61 -2.94 0.32
C LEU A 27 -14.64 -2.04 1.01
N GLN A 28 -14.69 -2.04 2.34
CA GLN A 28 -15.56 -1.16 3.12
C GLN A 28 -15.19 0.32 2.92
N THR A 29 -13.90 0.66 2.92
CA THR A 29 -13.45 2.04 2.64
C THR A 29 -13.91 2.48 1.24
N ARG A 30 -13.73 1.65 0.21
CA ARG A 30 -14.17 1.92 -1.15
C ARG A 30 -15.70 2.10 -1.22
N GLU A 31 -16.46 1.23 -0.57
CA GLU A 31 -17.92 1.28 -0.56
C GLU A 31 -18.45 2.60 0.03
N ILE A 32 -17.80 3.12 1.07
CA ILE A 32 -18.20 4.39 1.70
C ILE A 32 -17.67 5.60 0.91
N ALA A 33 -16.40 5.59 0.53
CA ALA A 33 -15.72 6.75 -0.04
C ALA A 33 -15.97 6.94 -1.54
N ALA A 34 -16.13 5.86 -2.31
CA ALA A 34 -16.28 5.90 -3.76
C ALA A 34 -17.32 4.87 -4.28
N PRO A 35 -18.59 4.90 -3.79
CA PRO A 35 -19.60 3.88 -4.10
C PRO A 35 -19.94 3.80 -5.59
N ASP A 36 -19.89 4.91 -6.30
CA ASP A 36 -20.33 5.03 -7.68
C ASP A 36 -19.21 4.80 -8.70
N VAL A 37 -17.95 4.63 -8.24
CA VAL A 37 -16.81 4.40 -9.12
C VAL A 37 -16.71 2.92 -9.48
N PRO A 38 -16.69 2.54 -10.77
CA PRO A 38 -16.46 1.17 -11.21
C PRO A 38 -15.15 0.63 -10.62
N PHE A 39 -15.15 -0.60 -10.12
CA PHE A 39 -13.96 -1.12 -9.42
C PHE A 39 -13.53 -2.51 -9.90
N THR A 40 -12.26 -2.80 -9.65
CA THR A 40 -11.64 -4.09 -9.82
C THR A 40 -10.96 -4.47 -8.50
N ILE A 41 -11.21 -5.69 -8.02
CA ILE A 41 -10.46 -6.25 -6.89
C ILE A 41 -9.09 -6.68 -7.42
N GLU A 42 -8.03 -6.16 -6.79
CA GLU A 42 -6.65 -6.37 -7.21
C GLU A 42 -5.85 -7.04 -6.08
N ASP A 43 -5.52 -8.32 -6.27
CA ASP A 43 -4.82 -9.11 -5.27
C ASP A 43 -3.41 -8.57 -4.98
N ALA A 44 -2.77 -7.96 -5.98
CA ALA A 44 -1.48 -7.29 -5.83
C ALA A 44 -1.51 -6.11 -4.85
N LEU A 45 -2.68 -5.62 -4.45
CA LEU A 45 -2.82 -4.55 -3.46
C LEU A 45 -2.95 -5.04 -2.00
N ARG A 46 -2.83 -6.33 -1.71
CA ARG A 46 -2.77 -6.83 -0.33
C ARG A 46 -1.65 -6.14 0.44
N GLU A 47 -1.81 -6.02 1.75
CA GLU A 47 -0.72 -5.49 2.59
C GLU A 47 0.53 -6.37 2.50
N VAL A 48 1.69 -5.77 2.74
CA VAL A 48 2.96 -6.48 2.90
C VAL A 48 2.79 -7.57 3.95
N SER A 49 3.14 -8.80 3.61
CA SER A 49 3.16 -9.88 4.59
C SER A 49 4.42 -9.77 5.45
N PHE A 50 4.24 -9.69 6.76
CA PHE A 50 5.35 -9.72 7.70
C PHE A 50 5.66 -11.15 8.22
N GLY A 51 4.94 -12.19 7.74
CA GLY A 51 5.19 -13.58 8.10
C GLY A 51 5.20 -13.79 9.61
N ASP A 52 6.27 -14.39 10.15
CA ASP A 52 6.41 -14.68 11.58
C ASP A 52 6.44 -13.43 12.47
N TRP A 53 6.58 -12.25 11.88
CA TRP A 53 6.55 -10.97 12.60
C TRP A 53 5.13 -10.42 12.79
N GLU A 54 4.13 -11.01 12.14
CA GLU A 54 2.72 -10.59 12.28
C GLU A 54 2.28 -10.61 13.74
N GLY A 55 1.63 -9.52 14.17
CA GLY A 55 1.14 -9.36 15.54
C GLY A 55 2.23 -9.13 16.60
N LYS A 56 3.52 -9.02 16.22
CA LYS A 56 4.61 -8.74 17.15
C LYS A 56 4.88 -7.23 17.20
N THR A 57 5.21 -6.74 18.40
CA THR A 57 5.70 -5.37 18.56
C THR A 57 7.19 -5.29 18.22
N MET A 58 7.68 -4.09 17.89
CA MET A 58 9.11 -3.88 17.64
C MET A 58 9.96 -4.25 18.88
N ASN A 59 9.51 -3.90 20.08
CA ASN A 59 10.20 -4.27 21.33
C ASN A 59 10.30 -5.78 21.49
N TRP A 60 9.24 -6.52 21.15
CA TRP A 60 9.28 -7.98 21.19
C TRP A 60 10.31 -8.53 20.19
N LEU A 61 10.31 -8.02 18.95
CA LEU A 61 11.26 -8.44 17.92
C LEU A 61 12.71 -8.15 18.31
N GLU A 62 13.00 -6.97 18.85
CA GLU A 62 14.33 -6.59 19.35
C GLU A 62 14.82 -7.50 20.48
N SER A 63 13.91 -8.01 21.31
CA SER A 63 14.25 -8.91 22.42
C SER A 63 14.41 -10.36 21.99
N HIS A 64 13.71 -10.82 20.97
CA HIS A 64 13.63 -12.24 20.61
C HIS A 64 14.37 -12.59 19.31
N VAL A 65 14.48 -11.66 18.39
CA VAL A 65 15.13 -11.84 17.07
C VAL A 65 15.99 -10.62 16.68
N PRO A 66 16.91 -10.17 17.56
CA PRO A 66 17.68 -8.94 17.38
C PRO A 66 18.48 -8.91 16.08
N ASP A 67 19.02 -10.05 15.66
CA ASP A 67 19.80 -10.16 14.41
C ASP A 67 18.93 -9.88 13.19
N GLN A 68 17.71 -10.40 13.15
CA GLN A 68 16.77 -10.11 12.05
C GLN A 68 16.37 -8.63 12.02
N VAL A 69 16.20 -8.01 13.19
CA VAL A 69 15.92 -6.56 13.28
C VAL A 69 17.11 -5.74 12.78
N ALA A 70 18.35 -6.16 13.12
CA ALA A 70 19.56 -5.52 12.63
C ALA A 70 19.69 -5.66 11.10
N ASP A 71 19.39 -6.83 10.54
CA ASP A 71 19.40 -7.07 9.09
C ASP A 71 18.38 -6.17 8.38
N ARG A 72 17.16 -6.07 8.89
CA ARG A 72 16.15 -5.16 8.35
C ARG A 72 16.59 -3.69 8.38
N ARG A 73 17.27 -3.27 9.45
CA ARG A 73 17.78 -1.88 9.56
C ARG A 73 18.88 -1.60 8.56
N ARG A 74 19.72 -2.61 8.26
CA ARG A 74 20.81 -2.51 7.30
C ARG A 74 20.29 -2.46 5.87
N ASP A 75 19.31 -3.32 5.55
CA ASP A 75 18.70 -3.39 4.22
C ASP A 75 17.17 -3.56 4.32
N PRO A 76 16.43 -2.46 4.46
CA PRO A 76 14.98 -2.51 4.59
C PRO A 76 14.24 -2.90 3.30
N VAL A 77 14.93 -2.88 2.15
CA VAL A 77 14.33 -3.15 0.84
C VAL A 77 14.29 -4.63 0.54
N THR A 78 15.42 -5.30 0.71
CA THR A 78 15.56 -6.73 0.38
C THR A 78 15.29 -7.64 1.57
N PHE A 79 15.32 -7.11 2.80
CA PHE A 79 15.03 -7.90 3.99
C PHE A 79 13.63 -8.50 3.91
N ARG A 80 13.57 -9.81 4.15
CA ARG A 80 12.34 -10.59 4.19
C ARG A 80 12.19 -11.23 5.57
N PRO A 81 11.15 -10.89 6.35
CA PRO A 81 10.83 -11.65 7.55
C PRO A 81 10.57 -13.12 7.20
N PRO A 82 10.87 -14.08 8.07
CA PRO A 82 10.56 -15.48 7.82
C PRO A 82 9.08 -15.70 7.46
N GLY A 83 8.80 -16.33 6.33
CA GLY A 83 7.46 -16.53 5.81
C GLY A 83 6.76 -15.26 5.26
N GLY A 84 7.45 -14.12 5.23
CA GLY A 84 6.91 -12.86 4.76
C GLY A 84 7.44 -12.39 3.41
N GLU A 85 7.23 -11.12 3.10
CA GLU A 85 7.66 -10.44 1.87
C GLU A 85 8.71 -9.36 2.16
N SER A 86 9.65 -9.18 1.23
CA SER A 86 10.47 -7.97 1.12
C SER A 86 9.73 -6.88 0.34
N PHE A 87 10.21 -5.64 0.38
CA PHE A 87 9.67 -4.58 -0.49
C PHE A 87 9.92 -4.85 -1.97
N GLU A 88 10.99 -5.57 -2.32
CA GLU A 88 11.20 -6.03 -3.70
C GLU A 88 10.14 -7.05 -4.15
N ASP A 89 9.70 -7.95 -3.27
CA ASP A 89 8.62 -8.88 -3.60
C ASP A 89 7.31 -8.15 -3.84
N VAL A 90 7.01 -7.16 -3.00
CA VAL A 90 5.84 -6.29 -3.17
C VAL A 90 5.94 -5.51 -4.49
N ALA A 91 7.10 -4.95 -4.82
CA ALA A 91 7.32 -4.24 -6.07
C ALA A 91 7.05 -5.16 -7.27
N ARG A 92 7.60 -6.37 -7.25
CA ARG A 92 7.42 -7.36 -8.33
C ARG A 92 5.95 -7.74 -8.55
N ARG A 93 5.17 -7.95 -7.46
CA ARG A 93 3.74 -8.27 -7.62
C ARG A 93 2.89 -7.08 -8.06
N LEU A 94 3.38 -5.85 -7.91
CA LEU A 94 2.71 -4.63 -8.35
C LEU A 94 2.99 -4.28 -9.82
N GLU A 95 4.03 -4.84 -10.44
CA GLU A 95 4.41 -4.53 -11.85
C GLU A 95 3.24 -4.62 -12.84
N PRO A 96 2.40 -5.66 -12.86
CA PRO A 96 1.27 -5.72 -13.80
C PRO A 96 0.25 -4.59 -13.61
N LEU A 97 0.08 -4.11 -12.38
CA LEU A 97 -0.83 -3.02 -12.07
C LEU A 97 -0.29 -1.66 -12.52
N LEU A 98 1.03 -1.47 -12.54
CA LEU A 98 1.65 -0.21 -12.96
C LEU A 98 1.27 0.21 -14.36
N ASP A 99 1.25 -0.73 -15.31
CA ASP A 99 0.89 -0.43 -16.69
C ASP A 99 -0.57 0.00 -16.82
N ALA A 100 -1.46 -0.64 -16.09
CA ALA A 100 -2.86 -0.27 -16.02
C ALA A 100 -3.06 1.13 -15.41
N LEU A 101 -2.30 1.47 -14.36
CA LEU A 101 -2.36 2.79 -13.71
C LEU A 101 -1.77 3.89 -14.61
N ARG A 102 -0.65 3.64 -15.27
CA ARG A 102 -0.02 4.60 -16.20
C ARG A 102 -0.90 4.89 -17.40
N SER A 103 -1.67 3.91 -17.85
CA SER A 103 -2.61 4.06 -18.96
C SER A 103 -3.91 4.76 -18.57
N ASN A 104 -4.23 4.81 -17.25
CA ASN A 104 -5.47 5.38 -16.73
C ASN A 104 -5.17 6.45 -15.66
N ARG A 105 -4.96 7.67 -16.11
CA ARG A 105 -4.61 8.82 -15.25
C ARG A 105 -5.69 9.21 -14.22
N ALA A 106 -6.91 8.71 -14.37
CA ALA A 106 -8.02 8.97 -13.45
C ALA A 106 -8.37 7.73 -12.61
N ALA A 107 -7.37 6.98 -12.16
CA ALA A 107 -7.56 5.81 -11.32
C ALA A 107 -7.50 6.15 -9.82
N LEU A 108 -8.42 5.57 -9.06
CA LEU A 108 -8.36 5.53 -7.59
C LEU A 108 -7.76 4.19 -7.17
N VAL A 109 -6.83 4.21 -6.22
CA VAL A 109 -6.28 2.99 -5.61
C VAL A 109 -6.60 2.97 -4.12
N VAL A 110 -7.20 1.88 -3.66
CA VAL A 110 -7.51 1.67 -2.23
C VAL A 110 -6.75 0.44 -1.74
N GLY A 111 -5.80 0.68 -0.86
CA GLY A 111 -4.88 -0.36 -0.38
C GLY A 111 -4.39 -0.10 1.04
N HIS A 112 -3.18 -0.51 1.32
CA HIS A 112 -2.55 -0.49 2.63
C HIS A 112 -1.28 0.32 2.61
N ARG A 113 -0.92 0.88 3.78
CA ARG A 113 0.21 1.79 3.94
C ARG A 113 1.53 1.24 3.37
N GLY A 114 1.88 0.00 3.70
CA GLY A 114 3.12 -0.63 3.23
C GLY A 114 3.13 -0.78 1.71
N THR A 115 2.10 -1.41 1.17
CA THR A 115 1.96 -1.65 -0.28
C THR A 115 1.82 -0.35 -1.07
N LEU A 116 1.00 0.61 -0.60
CA LEU A 116 0.85 1.91 -1.27
C LEU A 116 2.14 2.72 -1.26
N SER A 117 2.96 2.61 -0.21
CA SER A 117 4.26 3.29 -0.16
C SER A 117 5.24 2.75 -1.21
N VAL A 118 5.19 1.45 -1.51
CA VAL A 118 5.97 0.85 -2.61
C VAL A 118 5.40 1.28 -3.96
N LEU A 119 4.08 1.20 -4.13
CA LEU A 119 3.40 1.60 -5.36
C LEU A 119 3.70 3.06 -5.75
N GLU A 120 3.64 3.97 -4.78
CA GLU A 120 3.94 5.40 -5.02
C GLU A 120 5.38 5.59 -5.52
N ARG A 121 6.36 4.91 -4.92
CA ARG A 121 7.76 4.99 -5.39
C ARG A 121 7.90 4.49 -6.82
N LEU A 122 7.25 3.39 -7.15
CA LEU A 122 7.27 2.81 -8.51
C LEU A 122 6.64 3.77 -9.54
N LEU A 123 5.51 4.37 -9.20
CA LEU A 123 4.83 5.34 -10.09
C LEU A 123 5.65 6.60 -10.30
N ARG A 124 6.33 7.10 -9.26
CA ARG A 124 7.21 8.26 -9.33
C ARG A 124 8.62 7.97 -9.87
N GLY A 125 8.95 6.70 -10.17
CA GLY A 125 10.30 6.30 -10.60
C GLY A 125 11.37 6.50 -9.52
N MET A 126 10.99 6.43 -8.24
CA MET A 126 11.88 6.61 -7.11
C MET A 126 12.48 5.27 -6.65
N PRO A 127 13.74 5.23 -6.18
CA PRO A 127 14.29 4.03 -5.57
C PRO A 127 13.45 3.56 -4.36
N LEU A 128 13.31 2.24 -4.19
CA LEU A 128 12.59 1.66 -3.04
C LEU A 128 13.22 2.05 -1.69
N SER A 129 14.53 2.32 -1.66
CA SER A 129 15.27 2.78 -0.49
C SER A 129 15.00 4.26 -0.13
N SER A 130 14.34 5.03 -1.00
CA SER A 130 14.00 6.42 -0.71
C SER A 130 13.14 6.53 0.54
N LYS A 131 13.37 7.59 1.33
CA LYS A 131 12.45 7.92 2.43
C LYS A 131 11.03 8.03 1.87
N ALA A 132 10.04 7.53 2.62
CA ALA A 132 8.64 7.64 2.21
C ALA A 132 8.34 9.13 1.90
N VAL A 133 7.75 9.36 0.74
CA VAL A 133 6.96 10.58 0.53
C VAL A 133 5.88 10.50 1.58
N ALA A 134 5.40 11.43 2.23
CA ALA A 134 4.54 11.43 3.41
C ALA A 134 3.89 10.06 3.79
N SER A 135 3.75 9.80 5.08
CA SER A 135 3.05 8.61 5.57
C SER A 135 1.54 8.80 5.42
N LEU A 136 0.87 7.93 4.68
CA LEU A 136 -0.60 7.89 4.65
C LEU A 136 -1.16 7.42 5.99
N GLU A 137 -1.95 8.26 6.62
CA GLU A 137 -2.76 7.85 7.77
C GLU A 137 -4.09 7.22 7.30
N PRO A 138 -4.82 6.49 8.16
CA PRO A 138 -6.11 5.93 7.79
C PRO A 138 -7.08 6.98 7.26
N ALA A 139 -7.68 6.71 6.10
CA ALA A 139 -8.58 7.62 5.38
C ALA A 139 -7.93 8.93 4.87
N GLU A 140 -6.65 8.90 4.61
CA GLU A 140 -5.93 9.90 3.81
C GLU A 140 -5.72 9.43 2.38
N PHE A 141 -5.50 10.36 1.46
CA PHE A 141 -5.14 10.05 0.08
C PHE A 141 -4.03 10.97 -0.43
N HIS A 142 -3.25 10.45 -1.38
CA HIS A 142 -2.26 11.21 -2.12
C HIS A 142 -2.66 11.26 -3.60
N VAL A 143 -2.41 12.39 -4.23
CA VAL A 143 -2.51 12.53 -5.68
C VAL A 143 -1.12 12.32 -6.27
N ILE A 144 -1.02 11.42 -7.26
CA ILE A 144 0.20 11.18 -8.03
C ILE A 144 -0.10 11.66 -9.45
N GLU A 145 0.61 12.69 -9.88
CA GLU A 145 0.52 13.28 -11.21
C GLU A 145 1.56 12.70 -12.18
#